data_6ddfe1bd0698c90529793cd29b526267
#
_entry.id   6ddfe1bd0698c90529793cd29b526267
#
_cell.length_a   1.000
_cell.length_b   1.000
_cell.length_c   1.000
_cell.angle_alpha   90.00
_cell.angle_beta   90.00
_cell.angle_gamma   90.00
#
_symmetry.space_group_name_H-M   'P 1'
#
loop_
_entity.id
_entity.type
_entity.pdbx_description
1 polymer ?
#
loop_
_entity_poly.entity_id
_entity_poly.type
_entity_poly.pdbx_seq_one_letter_code
_entity_poly.pdbx_strand_id
1 'polypeptide(L)'
;MRKYTLLAALTCLLAIAPMSRADDALYKSLGGKKDITAVVDDFVGRVAADDRINSFFKATAADPKRLAKFKKNLVDQICEAAGGPCKYKGKDMKTAHAGMGIGSGDFDALVQDLVAALDKFMVKDGDKQALLGVLGPMKKDIVEK
;
A
#
# COMPACT_ATOMS: atom_id res chain seq x y z
N MET A 1 -40.46 9.20 -63.04
CA MET A 1 -40.24 9.79 -61.70
C MET A 1 -39.54 8.79 -60.85
N ARG A 2 -38.24 8.91 -60.62
CA ARG A 2 -37.41 7.98 -59.81
C ARG A 2 -37.20 8.64 -58.46
N LYS A 3 -37.76 8.04 -57.41
CA LYS A 3 -37.56 8.43 -56.02
C LYS A 3 -36.27 7.80 -55.50
N TYR A 4 -35.24 8.60 -55.25
CA TYR A 4 -34.01 8.15 -54.59
C TYR A 4 -34.20 8.24 -53.09
N THR A 5 -34.27 7.11 -52.44
CA THR A 5 -34.30 7.00 -50.99
C THR A 5 -32.84 7.04 -50.49
N LEU A 6 -32.46 8.11 -49.82
CA LEU A 6 -31.15 8.26 -49.14
C LEU A 6 -31.18 7.41 -47.87
N LEU A 7 -30.39 6.34 -47.85
CA LEU A 7 -30.06 5.60 -46.62
C LEU A 7 -28.95 6.33 -45.89
N ALA A 8 -29.29 6.99 -44.80
CA ALA A 8 -28.31 7.56 -43.86
C ALA A 8 -27.74 6.43 -43.03
N ALA A 9 -26.50 6.02 -43.30
CA ALA A 9 -25.73 5.12 -42.44
C ALA A 9 -25.24 5.88 -41.22
N LEU A 10 -25.88 5.64 -40.09
CA LEU A 10 -25.47 6.13 -38.78
C LEU A 10 -24.29 5.27 -38.29
N THR A 11 -23.07 5.70 -38.57
CA THR A 11 -21.86 5.11 -38.00
C THR A 11 -21.77 5.46 -36.54
N CYS A 12 -22.14 4.54 -35.66
CA CYS A 12 -21.96 4.63 -34.23
C CYS A 12 -20.44 4.50 -33.92
N LEU A 13 -19.76 5.63 -33.74
CA LEU A 13 -18.38 5.66 -33.22
C LEU A 13 -18.43 5.23 -31.76
N LEU A 14 -18.10 3.95 -31.47
CA LEU A 14 -17.82 3.53 -30.11
C LEU A 14 -16.53 4.27 -29.67
N ALA A 15 -16.71 5.33 -28.91
CA ALA A 15 -15.62 5.93 -28.16
C ALA A 15 -15.13 4.90 -27.13
N ILE A 16 -14.02 4.23 -27.43
CA ILE A 16 -13.27 3.46 -26.46
C ILE A 16 -12.69 4.47 -25.49
N ALA A 17 -13.37 4.70 -24.37
CA ALA A 17 -12.82 5.45 -23.27
C ALA A 17 -11.50 4.76 -22.85
N PRO A 18 -10.38 5.50 -22.72
CA PRO A 18 -9.16 4.90 -22.20
C PRO A 18 -9.48 4.37 -20.81
N MET A 19 -9.25 3.08 -20.59
CA MET A 19 -9.29 2.51 -19.25
C MET A 19 -8.38 3.37 -18.39
N SER A 20 -8.98 4.05 -17.42
CA SER A 20 -8.28 4.85 -16.44
C SER A 20 -7.17 3.97 -15.84
N ARG A 21 -5.89 4.27 -16.17
CA ARG A 21 -4.77 3.73 -15.43
C ARG A 21 -5.04 4.08 -13.98
N ALA A 22 -4.99 3.11 -13.08
CA ALA A 22 -5.04 3.37 -11.65
C ALA A 22 -4.14 4.58 -11.40
N ASP A 23 -4.68 5.58 -10.68
CA ASP A 23 -3.98 6.84 -10.46
C ASP A 23 -2.66 6.55 -9.72
N ASP A 24 -1.53 6.70 -10.41
CA ASP A 24 -0.19 6.47 -9.87
C ASP A 24 0.43 7.73 -9.25
N ALA A 25 -0.38 8.77 -9.06
CA ALA A 25 0.08 10.05 -8.56
C ALA A 25 0.70 9.94 -7.16
N LEU A 26 0.07 9.19 -6.26
CA LEU A 26 0.61 8.95 -4.91
C LEU A 26 1.93 8.17 -5.00
N TYR A 27 2.00 7.12 -5.81
CA TYR A 27 3.25 6.35 -6.00
C TYR A 27 4.40 7.22 -6.49
N LYS A 28 4.14 8.10 -7.45
CA LYS A 28 5.14 9.05 -7.98
C LYS A 28 5.53 10.09 -6.93
N SER A 29 4.55 10.62 -6.20
CA SER A 29 4.79 11.60 -5.14
C SER A 29 5.61 11.03 -3.98
N LEU A 30 5.46 9.73 -3.70
CA LEU A 30 6.30 9.00 -2.73
C LEU A 30 7.72 8.70 -3.24
N GLY A 31 8.07 9.11 -4.47
CA GLY A 31 9.40 8.88 -5.07
C GLY A 31 9.59 7.50 -5.70
N GLY A 32 8.49 6.77 -5.93
CA GLY A 32 8.52 5.45 -6.53
C GLY A 32 9.09 4.37 -5.63
N LYS A 33 9.35 3.19 -6.21
CA LYS A 33 9.78 2.01 -5.45
C LYS A 33 11.07 2.23 -4.65
N LYS A 34 12.00 3.03 -5.18
CA LYS A 34 13.29 3.31 -4.52
C LYS A 34 13.08 3.99 -3.17
N ASP A 35 12.31 5.08 -3.16
CA ASP A 35 12.11 5.87 -1.94
C ASP A 35 11.15 5.16 -0.97
N ILE A 36 10.15 4.43 -1.49
CA ILE A 36 9.32 3.53 -0.68
C ILE A 36 10.20 2.47 0.03
N THR A 37 11.22 1.93 -0.65
CA THR A 37 12.15 0.97 -0.02
C THR A 37 12.92 1.61 1.13
N ALA A 38 13.41 2.84 0.95
CA ALA A 38 14.12 3.56 2.00
C ALA A 38 13.22 3.86 3.21
N VAL A 39 11.97 4.27 2.97
CA VAL A 39 10.97 4.45 4.04
C VAL A 39 10.70 3.14 4.79
N VAL A 40 10.53 2.04 4.07
CA VAL A 40 10.28 0.72 4.69
C VAL A 40 11.48 0.26 5.52
N ASP A 41 12.70 0.50 5.07
CA ASP A 41 13.90 0.16 5.83
C ASP A 41 13.97 0.92 7.16
N ASP A 42 13.70 2.23 7.15
CA ASP A 42 13.63 3.04 8.37
C ASP A 42 12.46 2.61 9.28
N PHE A 43 11.30 2.40 8.69
CA PHE A 43 10.10 1.94 9.42
C PHE A 43 10.33 0.61 10.16
N VAL A 44 10.91 -0.38 9.48
CA VAL A 44 11.22 -1.68 10.10
C VAL A 44 12.25 -1.53 11.23
N GLY A 45 13.22 -0.62 11.08
CA GLY A 45 14.16 -0.29 12.15
C GLY A 45 13.46 0.31 13.38
N ARG A 46 12.49 1.20 13.19
CA ARG A 46 11.68 1.78 14.27
C ARG A 46 10.85 0.72 15.00
N VAL A 47 10.14 -0.11 14.25
CA VAL A 47 9.34 -1.21 14.81
C VAL A 47 10.21 -2.16 15.66
N ALA A 48 11.41 -2.48 15.20
CA ALA A 48 12.34 -3.32 15.96
C ALA A 48 12.82 -2.67 17.27
N ALA A 49 12.83 -1.34 17.34
CA ALA A 49 13.22 -0.57 18.52
C ALA A 49 12.02 -0.16 19.40
N ASP A 50 10.79 -0.33 18.96
CA ASP A 50 9.59 0.05 19.71
C ASP A 50 9.16 -1.08 20.65
N ASP A 51 9.41 -0.92 21.93
CA ASP A 51 9.10 -1.91 22.99
C ASP A 51 7.60 -2.25 23.09
N ARG A 52 6.72 -1.38 22.56
CA ARG A 52 5.28 -1.62 22.56
C ARG A 52 4.89 -2.79 21.63
N ILE A 53 5.62 -2.96 20.52
CA ILE A 53 5.23 -3.88 19.43
C ILE A 53 6.36 -4.78 18.92
N ASN A 54 7.62 -4.56 19.30
CA ASN A 54 8.75 -5.31 18.77
C ASN A 54 8.65 -6.83 19.02
N SER A 55 7.94 -7.23 20.06
CA SER A 55 7.75 -8.65 20.39
C SER A 55 7.07 -9.45 19.27
N PHE A 56 6.17 -8.83 18.50
CA PHE A 56 5.51 -9.47 17.37
C PHE A 56 6.47 -9.77 16.20
N PHE A 57 7.60 -9.09 16.15
CA PHE A 57 8.56 -9.15 15.04
C PHE A 57 9.85 -9.90 15.37
N LYS A 58 10.05 -10.33 16.62
CA LYS A 58 11.29 -10.99 17.08
C LYS A 58 11.69 -12.18 16.19
N ALA A 59 10.75 -13.06 15.87
CA ALA A 59 11.03 -14.23 15.04
C ALA A 59 11.39 -13.86 13.59
N THR A 60 10.81 -12.78 13.07
CA THR A 60 11.13 -12.26 11.75
C THR A 60 12.49 -11.57 11.73
N ALA A 61 12.80 -10.79 12.74
CA ALA A 61 14.07 -10.08 12.86
C ALA A 61 15.26 -11.03 13.08
N ALA A 62 15.03 -12.18 13.73
CA ALA A 62 16.07 -13.17 14.02
C ALA A 62 16.51 -13.98 12.77
N ASP A 63 15.73 -13.98 11.70
CA ASP A 63 16.02 -14.71 10.46
C ASP A 63 16.20 -13.73 9.29
N PRO A 64 17.42 -13.57 8.74
CA PRO A 64 17.70 -12.63 7.66
C PRO A 64 16.85 -12.86 6.41
N LYS A 65 16.51 -14.10 6.08
CA LYS A 65 15.68 -14.42 4.90
C LYS A 65 14.22 -14.01 5.13
N ARG A 66 13.70 -14.26 6.34
CA ARG A 66 12.36 -13.83 6.74
C ARG A 66 12.25 -12.30 6.78
N LEU A 67 13.26 -11.63 7.32
CA LEU A 67 13.33 -10.18 7.37
C LEU A 67 13.35 -9.56 5.96
N ALA A 68 14.18 -10.08 5.06
CA ALA A 68 14.24 -9.62 3.68
C ALA A 68 12.91 -9.81 2.95
N LYS A 69 12.25 -10.96 3.13
CA LYS A 69 10.93 -11.24 2.56
C LYS A 69 9.86 -10.31 3.14
N PHE A 70 9.90 -10.05 4.44
CA PHE A 70 8.99 -9.15 5.13
C PHE A 70 9.10 -7.73 4.58
N LYS A 71 10.31 -7.18 4.49
CA LYS A 71 10.57 -5.86 3.90
C LYS A 71 10.09 -5.79 2.46
N LYS A 72 10.40 -6.80 1.65
CA LYS A 72 9.93 -6.85 0.26
C LYS A 72 8.41 -6.82 0.16
N ASN A 73 7.71 -7.59 1.01
CA ASN A 73 6.25 -7.62 1.03
C ASN A 73 5.66 -6.25 1.41
N LEU A 74 6.25 -5.55 2.39
CA LEU A 74 5.83 -4.20 2.77
C LEU A 74 6.04 -3.19 1.63
N VAL A 75 7.19 -3.24 0.94
CA VAL A 75 7.45 -2.39 -0.23
C VAL A 75 6.42 -2.64 -1.32
N ASP A 76 6.16 -3.90 -1.66
CA ASP A 76 5.19 -4.26 -2.70
C ASP A 76 3.76 -3.85 -2.31
N GLN A 77 3.40 -3.99 -1.03
CA GLN A 77 2.09 -3.59 -0.51
C GLN A 77 1.88 -2.07 -0.57
N ILE A 78 2.85 -1.29 -0.11
CA ILE A 78 2.77 0.19 -0.16
C ILE A 78 2.79 0.67 -1.61
N CYS A 79 3.64 0.11 -2.44
CA CYS A 79 3.73 0.43 -3.87
C CYS A 79 2.40 0.15 -4.58
N GLU A 80 1.78 -1.01 -4.37
CA GLU A 80 0.48 -1.35 -4.95
C GLU A 80 -0.63 -0.44 -4.41
N ALA A 81 -0.66 -0.20 -3.10
CA ALA A 81 -1.64 0.66 -2.46
C ALA A 81 -1.56 2.11 -2.95
N ALA A 82 -0.37 2.58 -3.30
CA ALA A 82 -0.13 3.92 -3.85
C ALA A 82 -0.39 4.03 -5.37
N GLY A 83 -0.85 2.96 -6.03
CA GLY A 83 -1.10 2.93 -7.47
C GLY A 83 0.13 2.62 -8.32
N GLY A 84 1.20 2.13 -7.72
CA GLY A 84 2.42 1.73 -8.43
C GLY A 84 2.29 0.38 -9.14
N PRO A 85 3.33 -0.02 -9.89
CA PRO A 85 3.31 -1.22 -10.74
C PRO A 85 3.55 -2.52 -9.97
N CYS A 86 3.85 -2.44 -8.67
CA CYS A 86 4.14 -3.62 -7.85
C CYS A 86 2.87 -4.44 -7.60
N LYS A 87 3.08 -5.71 -7.23
CA LYS A 87 2.01 -6.61 -6.81
C LYS A 87 2.37 -7.26 -5.49
N TYR A 88 1.54 -7.07 -4.49
CA TYR A 88 1.66 -7.77 -3.22
C TYR A 88 1.35 -9.26 -3.42
N LYS A 89 2.26 -10.12 -3.01
CA LYS A 89 2.16 -11.58 -3.16
C LYS A 89 2.23 -12.32 -1.81
N GLY A 90 2.11 -11.58 -0.72
CA GLY A 90 2.05 -12.16 0.62
C GLY A 90 0.66 -12.72 0.93
N LYS A 91 0.49 -13.18 2.17
CA LYS A 91 -0.81 -13.59 2.69
C LYS A 91 -1.72 -12.35 2.84
N ASP A 92 -3.04 -12.54 2.72
CA ASP A 92 -3.97 -11.49 3.12
C ASP A 92 -3.78 -11.10 4.59
N MET A 93 -4.21 -9.90 4.96
CA MET A 93 -3.92 -9.35 6.30
C MET A 93 -4.53 -10.19 7.41
N LYS A 94 -5.73 -10.71 7.24
CA LYS A 94 -6.39 -11.55 8.22
C LYS A 94 -5.62 -12.85 8.47
N THR A 95 -5.23 -13.54 7.40
CA THR A 95 -4.43 -14.78 7.49
C THR A 95 -3.02 -14.52 8.04
N ALA A 96 -2.39 -13.41 7.65
CA ALA A 96 -1.05 -13.06 8.09
C ALA A 96 -0.95 -12.76 9.60
N HIS A 97 -2.03 -12.26 10.20
CA HIS A 97 -2.07 -11.79 11.60
C HIS A 97 -2.93 -12.65 12.52
N ALA A 98 -3.59 -13.69 11.99
CA ALA A 98 -4.45 -14.57 12.77
C ALA A 98 -3.70 -15.20 13.96
N GLY A 99 -4.30 -15.11 15.14
CA GLY A 99 -3.75 -15.69 16.37
C GLY A 99 -2.59 -14.91 17.00
N MET A 100 -2.21 -13.75 16.46
CA MET A 100 -1.14 -12.91 17.03
C MET A 100 -1.61 -12.11 18.26
N GLY A 101 -2.92 -11.96 18.46
CA GLY A 101 -3.49 -11.21 19.58
C GLY A 101 -3.20 -9.70 19.51
N ILE A 102 -3.10 -9.15 18.31
CA ILE A 102 -2.83 -7.72 18.07
C ILE A 102 -4.02 -6.89 18.55
N GLY A 103 -3.75 -5.95 19.44
CA GLY A 103 -4.74 -4.98 19.92
C GLY A 103 -4.77 -3.69 19.11
N SER A 104 -5.81 -2.89 19.33
CA SER A 104 -5.94 -1.59 18.66
C SER A 104 -4.76 -0.67 18.96
N GLY A 105 -4.26 -0.66 20.23
CA GLY A 105 -3.09 0.13 20.63
C GLY A 105 -1.81 -0.31 19.93
N ASP A 106 -1.63 -1.60 19.66
CA ASP A 106 -0.48 -2.13 18.93
C ASP A 106 -0.50 -1.66 17.47
N PHE A 107 -1.67 -1.67 16.84
CA PHE A 107 -1.84 -1.14 15.50
C PHE A 107 -1.55 0.37 15.44
N ASP A 108 -2.04 1.12 16.42
CA ASP A 108 -1.82 2.58 16.48
C ASP A 108 -0.33 2.90 16.70
N ALA A 109 0.41 2.10 17.50
CA ALA A 109 1.85 2.22 17.66
C ALA A 109 2.60 1.97 16.32
N LEU A 110 2.20 0.96 15.57
CA LEU A 110 2.74 0.67 14.24
C LEU A 110 2.53 1.83 13.27
N VAL A 111 1.34 2.44 13.27
CA VAL A 111 1.02 3.61 12.44
C VAL A 111 1.89 4.81 12.84
N GLN A 112 2.14 5.04 14.14
CA GLN A 112 3.05 6.11 14.60
C GLN A 112 4.47 5.90 14.07
N ASP A 113 4.99 4.68 14.08
CA ASP A 113 6.31 4.37 13.52
C ASP A 113 6.37 4.62 12.03
N LEU A 114 5.31 4.27 11.29
CA LEU A 114 5.23 4.55 9.86
C LEU A 114 5.21 6.04 9.58
N VAL A 115 4.40 6.81 10.31
CA VAL A 115 4.34 8.27 10.17
C VAL A 115 5.72 8.89 10.45
N ALA A 116 6.40 8.45 11.51
CA ALA A 116 7.74 8.95 11.84
C ALA A 116 8.78 8.62 10.75
N ALA A 117 8.67 7.46 10.09
CA ALA A 117 9.50 7.13 8.94
C ALA A 117 9.19 8.05 7.74
N LEU A 118 7.91 8.27 7.42
CA LEU A 118 7.49 9.18 6.35
C LEU A 118 7.95 10.62 6.61
N ASP A 119 7.89 11.09 7.84
CA ASP A 119 8.38 12.43 8.25
C ASP A 119 9.88 12.56 8.05
N LYS A 120 10.66 11.54 8.40
CA LYS A 120 12.11 11.52 8.18
C LYS A 120 12.48 11.72 6.71
N PHE A 121 11.70 11.15 5.81
CA PHE A 121 11.88 11.29 4.36
C PHE A 121 11.13 12.51 3.77
N MET A 122 10.63 13.40 4.62
CA MET A 122 9.96 14.65 4.23
C MET A 122 8.76 14.44 3.29
N VAL A 123 8.05 13.34 3.47
CA VAL A 123 6.81 13.07 2.73
C VAL A 123 5.76 14.11 3.11
N LYS A 124 5.11 14.70 2.12
CA LYS A 124 4.10 15.75 2.32
C LYS A 124 2.90 15.23 3.12
N ASP A 125 2.29 16.08 3.94
CA ASP A 125 1.14 15.70 4.78
C ASP A 125 -0.02 15.11 3.98
N GLY A 126 -0.34 15.68 2.82
CA GLY A 126 -1.38 15.15 1.94
C GLY A 126 -1.10 13.72 1.46
N ASP A 127 0.15 13.42 1.13
CA ASP A 127 0.58 12.08 0.69
C ASP A 127 0.57 11.07 1.85
N LYS A 128 1.00 11.52 3.06
CA LYS A 128 0.88 10.70 4.28
C LYS A 128 -0.58 10.34 4.56
N GLN A 129 -1.47 11.33 4.53
CA GLN A 129 -2.90 11.11 4.75
C GLN A 129 -3.50 10.18 3.69
N ALA A 130 -3.13 10.36 2.41
CA ALA A 130 -3.60 9.49 1.34
C ALA A 130 -3.13 8.04 1.54
N LEU A 131 -1.87 7.83 1.90
CA LEU A 131 -1.33 6.50 2.18
C LEU A 131 -2.01 5.85 3.40
N LEU A 132 -2.16 6.60 4.50
CA LEU A 132 -2.86 6.11 5.69
C LEU A 132 -4.34 5.84 5.42
N GLY A 133 -4.97 6.58 4.53
CA GLY A 133 -6.35 6.34 4.07
C GLY A 133 -6.52 5.01 3.34
N VAL A 134 -5.48 4.55 2.64
CA VAL A 134 -5.49 3.24 1.96
C VAL A 134 -5.12 2.10 2.91
N LEU A 135 -4.15 2.30 3.80
CA LEU A 135 -3.66 1.27 4.73
C LEU A 135 -4.55 1.13 5.97
N GLY A 136 -5.14 2.22 6.46
CA GLY A 136 -5.95 2.25 7.68
C GLY A 136 -7.11 1.24 7.70
N PRO A 137 -7.87 1.05 6.62
CA PRO A 137 -8.93 0.04 6.56
C PRO A 137 -8.48 -1.41 6.82
N MET A 138 -7.17 -1.71 6.69
CA MET A 138 -6.62 -3.02 7.02
C MET A 138 -6.68 -3.33 8.51
N LYS A 139 -6.86 -2.31 9.37
CA LYS A 139 -6.97 -2.46 10.84
C LYS A 139 -7.99 -3.54 11.23
N LYS A 140 -9.14 -3.56 10.56
CA LYS A 140 -10.23 -4.52 10.82
C LYS A 140 -9.83 -6.00 10.60
N ASP A 141 -8.86 -6.24 9.73
CA ASP A 141 -8.38 -7.58 9.40
C ASP A 141 -7.14 -7.98 10.24
N ILE A 142 -6.52 -7.02 10.92
CA ILE A 142 -5.28 -7.19 11.71
C ILE A 142 -5.57 -7.25 13.21
N VAL A 143 -6.45 -6.39 13.70
CA VAL A 143 -6.76 -6.26 15.13
C VAL A 143 -7.73 -7.34 15.57
N GLU A 144 -7.37 -8.05 16.66
CA GLU A 144 -8.18 -9.13 17.25
C GLU A 144 -8.79 -8.73 18.61
N LYS A 145 -8.36 -7.59 19.20
CA LYS A 145 -8.80 -7.13 20.55
C LYS A 145 -9.14 -5.64 20.56
#